data_fc66aeca38245421e84db3ca35fde6c5
#
_entry.id   fc66aeca38245421e84db3ca35fde6c5
#
_cell.length_a   1.000
_cell.length_b   1.000
_cell.length_c   1.000
_cell.angle_alpha   90.00
_cell.angle_beta   90.00
_cell.angle_gamma   90.00
#
_symmetry.space_group_name_H-M   'P 1'
#
loop_
_entity.id
_entity.type
_entity.pdbx_description
1 polymer ?
#
loop_
_entity_poly.entity_id
_entity_poly.type
_entity_poly.pdbx_seq_one_letter_code
_entity_poly.pdbx_strand_id
1 'polypeptide(L)'
;MSSSALDQILVTGSGYTREVRLLSPEKRDPVHLCLILDAEFYLDRIGAEAKISSLLARDSFPPTVFAFVSHIDNAHRHRDYACDSRYSAFLANEVVDEVANRFPSLAGNRHSVCGLSLSGLAAACLVLHYPRRFAGAACQSGSFWWNGEWLTGNFPDLSGKRFYLSVGNGETQAGISHQPSGMRQEVSQLDACRRFAEKAAQMSHRVRFEVFEGGHEMEPWGEELPEALEWLITEICDLS
;
A
#
# COMPACT_ATOMS: atom_id res chain seq x y z
N MET A 1 19.97 -19.97 -11.55
CA MET A 1 18.87 -19.41 -10.75
C MET A 1 17.79 -19.02 -11.75
N SER A 2 16.70 -19.74 -11.83
CA SER A 2 15.57 -19.42 -12.73
C SER A 2 14.92 -18.16 -12.17
N SER A 3 14.95 -17.06 -12.93
CA SER A 3 14.10 -15.91 -12.69
C SER A 3 12.66 -16.41 -12.89
N SER A 4 11.91 -16.59 -11.83
CA SER A 4 10.47 -16.79 -11.96
C SER A 4 9.91 -15.49 -12.51
N ALA A 5 9.55 -15.47 -13.78
CA ALA A 5 8.85 -14.31 -14.34
C ALA A 5 7.55 -14.11 -13.57
N LEU A 6 7.32 -12.88 -13.08
CA LEU A 6 6.05 -12.52 -12.44
C LEU A 6 4.92 -12.82 -13.44
N ASP A 7 3.87 -13.50 -12.96
CA ASP A 7 2.66 -13.70 -13.78
C ASP A 7 1.98 -12.34 -14.02
N GLN A 8 1.69 -12.03 -15.27
CA GLN A 8 1.15 -10.72 -15.67
C GLN A 8 -0.28 -10.87 -16.14
N ILE A 9 -1.15 -10.03 -15.60
CA ILE A 9 -2.56 -9.96 -15.98
C ILE A 9 -2.95 -8.53 -16.32
N LEU A 10 -3.99 -8.39 -17.13
CA LEU A 10 -4.60 -7.10 -17.43
C LEU A 10 -6.00 -7.09 -16.80
N VAL A 11 -6.22 -6.20 -15.83
CA VAL A 11 -7.50 -6.03 -15.16
C VAL A 11 -8.22 -4.81 -15.71
N THR A 12 -9.45 -5.00 -16.17
CA THR A 12 -10.29 -3.94 -16.76
C THR A 12 -11.64 -3.88 -16.06
N GLY A 13 -12.08 -2.69 -15.68
CA GLY A 13 -13.37 -2.45 -15.05
C GLY A 13 -13.50 -1.01 -14.56
N SER A 14 -14.73 -0.56 -14.33
CA SER A 14 -15.04 0.78 -13.78
C SER A 14 -14.39 1.95 -14.53
N GLY A 15 -14.04 1.76 -15.80
CA GLY A 15 -13.36 2.77 -16.63
C GLY A 15 -11.84 2.79 -16.46
N TYR A 16 -11.27 1.82 -15.76
CA TYR A 16 -9.83 1.63 -15.60
C TYR A 16 -9.35 0.38 -16.32
N THR A 17 -8.09 0.41 -16.73
CA THR A 17 -7.33 -0.78 -17.17
C THR A 17 -5.94 -0.68 -16.57
N ARG A 18 -5.52 -1.72 -15.85
CA ARG A 18 -4.19 -1.77 -15.21
C ARG A 18 -3.52 -3.12 -15.46
N GLU A 19 -2.24 -3.05 -15.77
CA GLU A 19 -1.36 -4.19 -15.65
C GLU A 19 -1.15 -4.51 -14.17
N VAL A 20 -1.28 -5.77 -13.82
CA VAL A 20 -1.02 -6.29 -12.48
C VAL A 20 -0.06 -7.46 -12.61
N ARG A 21 1.06 -7.39 -11.90
CA ARG A 21 2.06 -8.47 -11.85
C ARG A 21 1.92 -9.20 -10.54
N LEU A 22 1.85 -10.53 -10.61
CA LEU A 22 1.58 -11.39 -9.46
C LEU A 22 2.84 -12.12 -9.04
N LEU A 23 3.18 -12.04 -7.76
CA LEU A 23 4.16 -12.88 -7.10
C LEU A 23 3.43 -13.74 -6.09
N SER A 24 3.42 -15.05 -6.31
CA SER A 24 2.70 -16.01 -5.48
C SER A 24 3.64 -17.01 -4.81
N PRO A 25 3.25 -17.61 -3.68
CA PRO A 25 4.00 -18.68 -3.04
C PRO A 25 4.04 -19.92 -3.94
N GLU A 26 5.21 -20.56 -4.08
CA GLU A 26 5.39 -21.71 -4.97
C GLU A 26 4.79 -23.02 -4.42
N LYS A 27 4.75 -23.20 -3.10
CA LYS A 27 4.50 -24.49 -2.46
C LYS A 27 3.26 -24.55 -1.57
N ARG A 28 2.62 -23.44 -1.34
CA ARG A 28 1.48 -23.33 -0.39
C ARG A 28 0.35 -22.54 -1.05
N ASP A 29 -0.88 -22.99 -0.83
CA ASP A 29 -2.04 -22.21 -1.26
C ASP A 29 -2.07 -20.87 -0.51
N PRO A 30 -2.24 -19.74 -1.21
CA PRO A 30 -2.25 -18.44 -0.57
C PRO A 30 -3.48 -18.25 0.32
N VAL A 31 -3.27 -17.68 1.50
CA VAL A 31 -4.35 -17.35 2.44
C VAL A 31 -4.56 -15.84 2.54
N HIS A 32 -3.69 -15.05 1.92
CA HIS A 32 -3.73 -13.60 1.98
C HIS A 32 -3.34 -12.96 0.64
N LEU A 33 -3.89 -11.78 0.36
CA LEU A 33 -3.52 -10.94 -0.78
C LEU A 33 -3.02 -9.59 -0.25
N CYS A 34 -1.88 -9.15 -0.75
CA CYS A 34 -1.37 -7.80 -0.54
C CYS A 34 -1.27 -7.07 -1.89
N LEU A 35 -2.04 -6.00 -2.06
CA LEU A 35 -1.86 -5.10 -3.20
C LEU A 35 -0.63 -4.22 -2.96
N ILE A 36 0.24 -4.11 -3.96
CA ILE A 36 1.38 -3.19 -3.96
C ILE A 36 1.10 -2.13 -5.04
N LEU A 37 0.80 -0.92 -4.62
CA LEU A 37 0.59 0.19 -5.54
C LEU A 37 1.93 0.76 -5.99
N ASP A 38 1.97 1.44 -7.17
CA ASP A 38 3.23 1.90 -7.77
C ASP A 38 4.17 0.73 -8.16
N ALA A 39 3.65 -0.26 -8.89
CA ALA A 39 4.41 -1.42 -9.35
C ALA A 39 5.79 -1.06 -9.92
N GLU A 40 5.88 0.01 -10.72
CA GLU A 40 7.10 0.48 -11.38
C GLU A 40 8.17 0.90 -10.36
N PHE A 41 7.77 1.56 -9.27
CA PHE A 41 8.73 1.95 -8.23
C PHE A 41 9.18 0.75 -7.40
N TYR A 42 8.26 -0.09 -7.00
CA TYR A 42 8.59 -1.26 -6.18
C TYR A 42 9.42 -2.30 -6.93
N LEU A 43 9.08 -2.59 -8.17
CA LEU A 43 9.79 -3.61 -8.96
C LEU A 43 11.12 -3.07 -9.51
N ASP A 44 11.10 -1.89 -10.17
CA ASP A 44 12.24 -1.41 -10.95
C ASP A 44 13.25 -0.62 -10.13
N ARG A 45 12.83 -0.01 -8.99
CA ARG A 45 13.68 0.85 -8.18
C ARG A 45 14.03 0.26 -6.82
N ILE A 46 13.08 -0.37 -6.17
CA ILE A 46 13.24 -0.96 -4.82
C ILE A 46 13.75 -2.41 -4.90
N GLY A 47 13.49 -3.11 -6.02
CA GLY A 47 13.81 -4.53 -6.15
C GLY A 47 12.94 -5.41 -5.24
N ALA A 48 11.68 -5.05 -5.11
CA ALA A 48 10.73 -5.68 -4.19
C ALA A 48 10.52 -7.17 -4.47
N GLU A 49 10.64 -7.62 -5.73
CA GLU A 49 10.51 -9.04 -6.10
C GLU A 49 11.44 -9.94 -5.28
N ALA A 50 12.73 -9.64 -5.24
CA ALA A 50 13.71 -10.45 -4.52
C ALA A 50 13.49 -10.41 -3.00
N LYS A 51 13.14 -9.24 -2.46
CA LYS A 51 12.89 -9.05 -1.03
C LYS A 51 11.65 -9.83 -0.58
N ILE A 52 10.57 -9.76 -1.34
CA ILE A 52 9.30 -10.46 -1.05
C ILE A 52 9.44 -11.97 -1.29
N SER A 53 10.16 -12.41 -2.32
CA SER A 53 10.47 -13.83 -2.52
C SER A 53 11.20 -14.43 -1.32
N SER A 54 12.11 -13.65 -0.71
CA SER A 54 12.80 -14.07 0.52
C SER A 54 11.86 -14.18 1.73
N LEU A 55 10.82 -13.34 1.81
CA LEU A 55 9.77 -13.49 2.82
C LEU A 55 8.91 -14.74 2.59
N LEU A 56 8.45 -14.94 1.35
CA LEU A 56 7.61 -16.08 0.96
C LEU A 56 8.32 -17.43 1.15
N ALA A 57 9.65 -17.45 1.12
CA ALA A 57 10.46 -18.65 1.39
C ALA A 57 10.49 -19.05 2.87
N ARG A 58 10.07 -18.18 3.79
CA ARG A 58 10.02 -18.48 5.24
C ARG A 58 8.74 -19.23 5.58
N ASP A 59 8.85 -20.36 6.27
CA ASP A 59 7.68 -21.13 6.71
C ASP A 59 6.80 -20.36 7.70
N SER A 60 7.40 -19.45 8.47
CA SER A 60 6.70 -18.58 9.43
C SER A 60 5.90 -17.45 8.79
N PHE A 61 6.16 -17.12 7.52
CA PHE A 61 5.43 -16.07 6.83
C PHE A 61 4.16 -16.62 6.18
N PRO A 62 2.99 -15.99 6.36
CA PRO A 62 1.75 -16.46 5.75
C PRO A 62 1.87 -16.51 4.22
N PRO A 63 1.39 -17.61 3.57
CA PRO A 63 1.42 -17.71 2.12
C PRO A 63 0.54 -16.61 1.51
N THR A 64 1.18 -15.65 0.87
CA THR A 64 0.57 -14.40 0.40
C THR A 64 0.81 -14.21 -1.09
N VAL A 65 -0.23 -13.86 -1.83
CA VAL A 65 -0.08 -13.31 -3.19
C VAL A 65 0.19 -11.81 -3.07
N PHE A 66 1.25 -11.35 -3.73
CA PHE A 66 1.52 -9.92 -3.90
C PHE A 66 1.14 -9.51 -5.32
N ALA A 67 0.22 -8.56 -5.43
CA ALA A 67 -0.28 -8.04 -6.69
C ALA A 67 0.23 -6.60 -6.89
N PHE A 68 1.24 -6.44 -7.73
CA PHE A 68 1.84 -5.15 -8.07
C PHE A 68 0.99 -4.46 -9.14
N VAL A 69 0.33 -3.38 -8.75
CA VAL A 69 -0.59 -2.63 -9.62
C VAL A 69 0.13 -1.45 -10.27
N SER A 70 0.16 -1.41 -11.59
CA SER A 70 0.78 -0.33 -12.38
C SER A 70 0.05 1.00 -12.20
N HIS A 71 0.81 2.11 -12.10
CA HIS A 71 0.25 3.46 -12.15
C HIS A 71 0.22 4.05 -13.58
N ILE A 72 0.79 3.38 -14.56
CA ILE A 72 0.94 3.77 -15.97
C ILE A 72 1.94 4.92 -16.13
N ASP A 73 1.61 6.12 -15.65
CA ASP A 73 2.42 7.33 -15.70
C ASP A 73 2.08 8.30 -14.55
N ASN A 74 2.86 9.37 -14.43
CA ASN A 74 2.70 10.34 -13.36
C ASN A 74 1.35 11.07 -13.38
N ALA A 75 0.74 11.29 -14.55
CA ALA A 75 -0.56 11.98 -14.63
C ALA A 75 -1.68 11.08 -14.10
N HIS A 76 -1.67 9.80 -14.47
CA HIS A 76 -2.58 8.79 -13.92
C HIS A 76 -2.34 8.62 -12.42
N ARG A 77 -1.09 8.50 -12.00
CA ARG A 77 -0.70 8.36 -10.59
C ARG A 77 -1.26 9.49 -9.72
N HIS A 78 -1.08 10.74 -10.14
CA HIS A 78 -1.57 11.92 -9.40
C HIS A 78 -3.10 11.99 -9.33
N ARG A 79 -3.80 11.57 -10.37
CA ARG A 79 -5.26 11.53 -10.39
C ARG A 79 -5.82 10.41 -9.52
N ASP A 80 -5.29 9.20 -9.70
CA ASP A 80 -5.88 7.98 -9.17
C ASP A 80 -5.57 7.79 -7.67
N TYR A 81 -4.38 8.23 -7.23
CA TYR A 81 -3.93 8.04 -5.85
C TYR A 81 -4.32 9.18 -4.88
N ALA A 82 -4.94 10.24 -5.39
CA ALA A 82 -5.44 11.34 -4.58
C ALA A 82 -6.81 11.03 -3.95
N CYS A 83 -6.93 9.92 -3.24
CA CYS A 83 -8.18 9.43 -2.63
C CYS A 83 -9.36 9.36 -3.62
N ASP A 84 -9.10 9.03 -4.89
CA ASP A 84 -10.17 8.85 -5.89
C ASP A 84 -11.02 7.63 -5.54
N SER A 85 -12.31 7.88 -5.29
CA SER A 85 -13.25 6.84 -4.86
C SER A 85 -13.54 5.79 -5.94
N ARG A 86 -13.47 6.17 -7.22
CA ARG A 86 -13.69 5.26 -8.36
C ARG A 86 -12.49 4.35 -8.54
N TYR A 87 -11.27 4.91 -8.39
CA TYR A 87 -10.06 4.08 -8.43
C TYR A 87 -9.97 3.14 -7.23
N SER A 88 -10.35 3.61 -6.05
CA SER A 88 -10.47 2.77 -4.86
C SER A 88 -11.49 1.64 -5.06
N ALA A 89 -12.63 1.92 -5.72
CA ALA A 89 -13.63 0.91 -6.09
C ALA A 89 -13.04 -0.13 -7.06
N PHE A 90 -12.33 0.32 -8.09
CA PHE A 90 -11.64 -0.56 -9.05
C PHE A 90 -10.65 -1.50 -8.35
N LEU A 91 -9.81 -0.98 -7.45
CA LEU A 91 -8.88 -1.81 -6.68
C LEU A 91 -9.60 -2.83 -5.79
N ALA A 92 -10.64 -2.37 -5.07
CA ALA A 92 -11.33 -3.20 -4.10
C ALA A 92 -12.20 -4.30 -4.71
N ASN A 93 -12.74 -4.07 -5.88
CA ASN A 93 -13.64 -5.02 -6.54
C ASN A 93 -12.93 -5.73 -7.69
N GLU A 94 -12.59 -5.01 -8.77
CA GLU A 94 -12.12 -5.65 -9.99
C GLU A 94 -10.74 -6.29 -9.81
N VAL A 95 -9.79 -5.59 -9.17
CA VAL A 95 -8.44 -6.15 -8.97
C VAL A 95 -8.46 -7.30 -7.96
N VAL A 96 -9.11 -7.11 -6.82
CA VAL A 96 -9.20 -8.17 -5.79
C VAL A 96 -9.95 -9.38 -6.32
N ASP A 97 -11.10 -9.19 -7.00
CA ASP A 97 -11.91 -10.28 -7.50
C ASP A 97 -11.19 -11.06 -8.64
N GLU A 98 -10.46 -10.37 -9.53
CA GLU A 98 -9.67 -11.03 -10.58
C GLU A 98 -8.55 -11.89 -9.97
N VAL A 99 -7.86 -11.40 -8.94
CA VAL A 99 -6.85 -12.21 -8.24
C VAL A 99 -7.50 -13.37 -7.49
N ALA A 100 -8.64 -13.15 -6.82
CA ALA A 100 -9.35 -14.21 -6.11
C ALA A 100 -9.91 -15.30 -7.05
N ASN A 101 -10.28 -14.95 -8.29
CA ASN A 101 -10.67 -15.93 -9.31
C ASN A 101 -9.51 -16.86 -9.69
N ARG A 102 -8.28 -16.38 -9.65
CA ARG A 102 -7.07 -17.19 -9.89
C ARG A 102 -6.64 -17.99 -8.66
N PHE A 103 -6.90 -17.47 -7.48
CA PHE A 103 -6.56 -18.06 -6.19
C PHE A 103 -7.82 -18.18 -5.32
N PRO A 104 -8.69 -19.19 -5.53
CA PRO A 104 -9.98 -19.29 -4.84
C PRO A 104 -9.89 -19.38 -3.31
N SER A 105 -8.73 -19.77 -2.77
CA SER A 105 -8.45 -19.77 -1.32
C SER A 105 -8.47 -18.38 -0.68
N LEU A 106 -8.40 -17.30 -1.48
CA LEU A 106 -8.50 -15.92 -1.01
C LEU A 106 -9.94 -15.43 -0.80
N ALA A 107 -10.93 -16.17 -1.29
CA ALA A 107 -12.33 -15.76 -1.24
C ALA A 107 -12.82 -15.58 0.21
N GLY A 108 -13.40 -14.39 0.47
CA GLY A 108 -13.92 -14.03 1.80
C GLY A 108 -12.87 -13.52 2.80
N ASN A 109 -11.60 -13.58 2.48
CA ASN A 109 -10.53 -13.07 3.34
C ASN A 109 -10.44 -11.55 3.27
N ARG A 110 -9.91 -10.95 4.33
CA ARG A 110 -9.54 -9.53 4.33
C ARG A 110 -8.09 -9.39 3.91
N HIS A 111 -7.82 -8.44 3.05
CA HIS A 111 -6.55 -8.24 2.39
C HIS A 111 -5.77 -7.06 2.98
N SER A 112 -4.56 -6.84 2.51
CA SER A 112 -3.75 -5.67 2.85
C SER A 112 -3.33 -4.91 1.60
N VAL A 113 -2.80 -3.71 1.79
CA VAL A 113 -2.29 -2.87 0.71
C VAL A 113 -1.01 -2.17 1.17
N CYS A 114 -0.06 -1.99 0.26
CA CYS A 114 1.18 -1.26 0.50
C CYS A 114 1.35 -0.18 -0.57
N GLY A 115 1.88 0.96 -0.18
CA GLY A 115 2.20 2.06 -1.07
C GLY A 115 3.18 3.05 -0.46
N LEU A 116 3.82 3.84 -1.32
CA LEU A 116 4.79 4.87 -0.95
C LEU A 116 4.32 6.26 -1.40
N SER A 117 4.66 7.29 -0.65
CA SER A 117 4.33 8.66 -1.01
C SER A 117 2.83 8.81 -1.32
N LEU A 118 2.45 9.22 -2.52
CA LEU A 118 1.05 9.37 -2.92
C LEU A 118 0.29 8.04 -2.93
N SER A 119 0.93 6.92 -3.30
CA SER A 119 0.30 5.60 -3.19
C SER A 119 0.16 5.13 -1.74
N GLY A 120 0.97 5.63 -0.80
CA GLY A 120 0.76 5.44 0.64
C GLY A 120 -0.52 6.12 1.14
N LEU A 121 -0.82 7.32 0.65
CA LEU A 121 -2.12 7.96 0.90
C LEU A 121 -3.26 7.13 0.31
N ALA A 122 -3.15 6.68 -0.95
CA ALA A 122 -4.15 5.85 -1.60
C ALA A 122 -4.39 4.53 -0.86
N ALA A 123 -3.33 3.91 -0.34
CA ALA A 123 -3.42 2.69 0.46
C ALA A 123 -4.24 2.90 1.75
N ALA A 124 -3.99 3.98 2.47
CA ALA A 124 -4.78 4.32 3.65
C ALA A 124 -6.24 4.63 3.30
N CYS A 125 -6.49 5.41 2.23
CA CYS A 125 -7.83 5.67 1.72
C CYS A 125 -8.59 4.37 1.40
N LEU A 126 -7.93 3.43 0.73
CA LEU A 126 -8.53 2.14 0.35
C LEU A 126 -8.98 1.34 1.57
N VAL A 127 -8.14 1.25 2.61
CA VAL A 127 -8.47 0.53 3.86
C VAL A 127 -9.67 1.18 4.56
N LEU A 128 -9.69 2.51 4.62
CA LEU A 128 -10.74 3.25 5.34
C LEU A 128 -12.08 3.25 4.58
N HIS A 129 -12.06 3.25 3.24
CA HIS A 129 -13.26 3.24 2.43
C HIS A 129 -13.81 1.83 2.16
N TYR A 130 -12.94 0.81 2.15
CA TYR A 130 -13.32 -0.59 1.92
C TYR A 130 -12.94 -1.51 3.10
N PRO A 131 -13.42 -1.19 4.33
CA PRO A 131 -12.98 -1.87 5.55
C PRO A 131 -13.37 -3.35 5.64
N ARG A 132 -14.34 -3.78 4.81
CA ARG A 132 -14.71 -5.19 4.73
C ARG A 132 -13.75 -5.99 3.86
N ARG A 133 -13.10 -5.34 2.88
CA ARG A 133 -12.12 -5.96 1.97
C ARG A 133 -10.70 -5.88 2.51
N PHE A 134 -10.36 -4.79 3.24
CA PHE A 134 -9.00 -4.54 3.69
C PHE A 134 -8.91 -4.48 5.21
N ALA A 135 -7.92 -5.16 5.76
CA ALA A 135 -7.61 -5.19 7.18
C ALA A 135 -6.55 -4.15 7.57
N GLY A 136 -5.66 -3.78 6.65
CA GLY A 136 -4.61 -2.81 6.96
C GLY A 136 -3.80 -2.34 5.76
N ALA A 137 -2.97 -1.33 6.00
CA ALA A 137 -2.05 -0.74 5.02
C ALA A 137 -0.64 -0.54 5.58
N ALA A 138 0.37 -0.70 4.70
CA ALA A 138 1.71 -0.16 4.90
C ALA A 138 1.85 1.09 4.03
N CYS A 139 2.16 2.23 4.66
CA CYS A 139 2.23 3.53 4.00
C CYS A 139 3.62 4.13 4.25
N GLN A 140 4.51 3.96 3.28
CA GLN A 140 5.88 4.46 3.34
C GLN A 140 5.89 5.92 2.91
N SER A 141 6.21 6.84 3.81
CA SER A 141 6.16 8.29 3.60
C SER A 141 4.85 8.74 2.93
N GLY A 142 3.70 8.29 3.44
CA GLY A 142 2.38 8.57 2.84
C GLY A 142 2.07 10.06 2.73
N SER A 143 1.57 10.53 1.58
CA SER A 143 1.27 11.95 1.31
C SER A 143 0.05 12.47 2.07
N PHE A 144 0.02 12.26 3.41
CA PHE A 144 -1.11 12.64 4.26
C PHE A 144 -1.34 14.17 4.37
N TRP A 145 -0.39 14.99 3.89
CA TRP A 145 -0.54 16.43 3.71
C TRP A 145 -1.54 16.81 2.60
N TRP A 146 -1.90 15.83 1.73
CA TRP A 146 -2.74 16.09 0.58
C TRP A 146 -4.07 16.78 0.94
N ASN A 147 -4.42 17.81 0.15
CA ASN A 147 -5.67 18.58 0.28
C ASN A 147 -5.92 19.08 1.73
N GLY A 148 -4.88 19.68 2.34
CA GLY A 148 -4.96 20.19 3.71
C GLY A 148 -5.19 19.09 4.74
N GLU A 149 -4.52 17.95 4.59
CA GLU A 149 -4.65 16.77 5.46
C GLU A 149 -6.06 16.17 5.49
N TRP A 150 -6.73 16.22 4.33
CA TRP A 150 -8.13 15.84 4.19
C TRP A 150 -8.45 14.48 4.81
N LEU A 151 -7.62 13.46 4.60
CA LEU A 151 -7.87 12.11 5.12
C LEU A 151 -7.82 12.09 6.65
N THR A 152 -6.88 12.80 7.26
CA THR A 152 -6.75 12.92 8.71
C THR A 152 -7.95 13.65 9.32
N GLY A 153 -8.41 14.72 8.65
CA GLY A 153 -9.57 15.51 9.11
C GLY A 153 -10.92 14.83 8.88
N ASN A 154 -11.01 13.92 7.90
CA ASN A 154 -12.25 13.21 7.54
C ASN A 154 -12.16 11.71 7.85
N PHE A 155 -11.53 11.36 8.96
CA PHE A 155 -11.36 9.97 9.36
C PHE A 155 -12.73 9.34 9.63
N PRO A 156 -13.09 8.19 9.01
CA PRO A 156 -14.38 7.57 9.23
C PRO A 156 -14.53 7.01 10.65
N ASP A 157 -15.75 6.89 11.13
CA ASP A 157 -16.04 6.21 12.41
C ASP A 157 -15.88 4.68 12.24
N LEU A 158 -14.66 4.25 12.35
CA LEU A 158 -14.17 2.89 12.09
C LEU A 158 -13.00 2.60 13.01
N SER A 159 -12.87 1.37 13.47
CA SER A 159 -11.78 0.90 14.32
C SER A 159 -11.20 -0.44 13.86
N GLY A 160 -10.18 -0.92 14.52
CA GLY A 160 -9.64 -2.29 14.35
C GLY A 160 -8.88 -2.51 13.04
N LYS A 161 -8.43 -1.44 12.34
CA LYS A 161 -7.52 -1.56 11.19
C LYS A 161 -6.08 -1.51 11.65
N ARG A 162 -5.18 -1.89 10.76
CA ARG A 162 -3.74 -1.90 11.02
C ARG A 162 -3.04 -0.95 10.06
N PHE A 163 -2.18 -0.12 10.60
CA PHE A 163 -1.37 0.80 9.81
C PHE A 163 0.11 0.69 10.22
N TYR A 164 0.93 0.23 9.29
CA TYR A 164 2.35 0.46 9.34
C TYR A 164 2.63 1.76 8.62
N LEU A 165 3.21 2.71 9.31
CA LEU A 165 3.48 4.05 8.79
C LEU A 165 4.97 4.34 9.00
N SER A 166 5.65 4.80 7.97
CA SER A 166 7.03 5.25 8.09
C SER A 166 7.24 6.60 7.42
N VAL A 167 8.27 7.32 7.84
CA VAL A 167 8.65 8.62 7.24
C VAL A 167 10.10 8.95 7.59
N GLY A 168 10.83 9.58 6.68
CA GLY A 168 12.18 10.06 6.93
C GLY A 168 12.22 11.29 7.83
N ASN A 169 13.19 11.34 8.76
CA ASN A 169 13.39 12.50 9.64
C ASN A 169 13.82 13.76 8.86
N GLY A 170 14.35 13.60 7.64
CA GLY A 170 14.71 14.69 6.72
C GLY A 170 13.55 15.21 5.87
N GLU A 171 12.36 14.61 5.94
CA GLU A 171 11.18 15.03 5.15
C GLU A 171 10.45 16.23 5.79
N THR A 172 11.17 17.29 6.02
CA THR A 172 10.73 18.48 6.77
C THR A 172 10.29 19.65 5.90
N GLN A 173 10.39 19.54 4.58
CA GLN A 173 10.01 20.61 3.65
C GLN A 173 8.50 20.82 3.62
N ALA A 174 8.09 22.09 3.51
CA ALA A 174 6.70 22.52 3.40
C ALA A 174 6.59 23.68 2.39
N GLY A 175 5.38 24.02 1.97
CA GLY A 175 5.12 25.09 1.01
C GLY A 175 5.54 24.78 -0.43
N ILE A 176 5.66 23.50 -0.79
CA ILE A 176 6.09 23.05 -2.12
C ILE A 176 4.90 22.58 -2.97
N SER A 177 5.12 22.58 -4.30
CA SER A 177 4.14 22.10 -5.28
C SER A 177 4.69 20.91 -6.05
N HIS A 178 3.84 19.90 -6.25
CA HIS A 178 4.19 18.64 -6.93
C HIS A 178 3.64 18.61 -8.35
N GLN A 179 4.53 18.46 -9.33
CA GLN A 179 4.13 18.29 -10.74
C GLN A 179 3.74 16.82 -11.03
N PRO A 180 2.85 16.54 -11.97
CA PRO A 180 2.21 17.48 -12.93
C PRO A 180 0.93 18.15 -12.42
N SER A 181 0.34 17.70 -11.31
CA SER A 181 -0.98 18.16 -10.85
C SER A 181 -0.98 19.54 -10.18
N GLY A 182 0.20 20.04 -9.75
CA GLY A 182 0.29 21.24 -8.94
C GLY A 182 -0.20 21.09 -7.49
N MET A 183 -0.35 19.84 -7.00
CA MET A 183 -0.71 19.60 -5.59
C MET A 183 0.22 20.35 -4.65
N ARG A 184 -0.35 21.06 -3.68
CA ARG A 184 0.39 21.84 -2.70
C ARG A 184 0.56 21.06 -1.41
N GLN A 185 1.80 21.01 -0.94
CA GLN A 185 2.18 20.46 0.35
C GLN A 185 2.44 21.60 1.32
N GLU A 186 1.43 21.99 2.09
CA GLU A 186 1.49 23.13 3.00
C GLU A 186 2.21 22.79 4.32
N VAL A 187 2.29 21.52 4.66
CA VAL A 187 2.95 20.99 5.87
C VAL A 187 4.02 19.98 5.50
N SER A 188 4.95 19.71 6.40
CA SER A 188 5.97 18.69 6.15
C SER A 188 5.37 17.28 6.06
N GLN A 189 6.03 16.43 5.27
CA GLN A 189 5.66 15.01 5.18
C GLN A 189 5.71 14.35 6.57
N LEU A 190 6.78 14.64 7.33
CA LEU A 190 7.00 14.13 8.67
C LEU A 190 5.84 14.48 9.61
N ASP A 191 5.42 15.75 9.62
CA ASP A 191 4.33 16.18 10.51
C ASP A 191 2.99 15.62 10.08
N ALA A 192 2.71 15.56 8.78
CA ALA A 192 1.46 14.99 8.26
C ALA A 192 1.35 13.49 8.59
N CYS A 193 2.43 12.72 8.40
CA CYS A 193 2.47 11.30 8.76
C CYS A 193 2.27 11.08 10.27
N ARG A 194 2.89 11.91 11.11
CA ARG A 194 2.72 11.85 12.57
C ARG A 194 1.28 12.11 12.99
N ARG A 195 0.66 13.17 12.46
CA ARG A 195 -0.74 13.50 12.77
C ARG A 195 -1.72 12.42 12.30
N PHE A 196 -1.47 11.83 11.13
CA PHE A 196 -2.29 10.70 10.68
C PHE A 196 -2.13 9.49 11.61
N ALA A 197 -0.90 9.16 12.05
CA ALA A 197 -0.64 8.07 12.99
C ALA A 197 -1.35 8.28 14.33
N GLU A 198 -1.25 9.48 14.88
CA GLU A 198 -1.94 9.87 16.13
C GLU A 198 -3.46 9.77 15.99
N LYS A 199 -4.02 10.27 14.88
CA LYS A 199 -5.45 10.18 14.59
C LYS A 199 -5.91 8.73 14.48
N ALA A 200 -5.18 7.89 13.74
CA ALA A 200 -5.49 6.48 13.59
C ALA A 200 -5.47 5.74 14.95
N ALA A 201 -4.47 6.02 15.80
CA ALA A 201 -4.40 5.45 17.16
C ALA A 201 -5.58 5.91 18.05
N GLN A 202 -5.95 7.19 17.98
CA GLN A 202 -7.13 7.74 18.69
C GLN A 202 -8.45 7.07 18.27
N MET A 203 -8.55 6.64 17.01
CA MET A 203 -9.70 5.90 16.46
C MET A 203 -9.63 4.39 16.73
N SER A 204 -8.76 3.95 17.65
CA SER A 204 -8.59 2.55 18.05
C SER A 204 -8.14 1.64 16.89
N HIS A 205 -7.33 2.16 15.99
CA HIS A 205 -6.57 1.36 15.04
C HIS A 205 -5.26 0.91 15.65
N ARG A 206 -4.73 -0.21 15.19
CA ARG A 206 -3.39 -0.66 15.55
C ARG A 206 -2.37 0.02 14.63
N VAL A 207 -1.52 0.86 15.22
CA VAL A 207 -0.55 1.68 14.49
C VAL A 207 0.86 1.30 14.91
N ARG A 208 1.72 1.07 13.93
CA ARG A 208 3.18 1.11 14.09
C ARG A 208 3.68 2.31 13.29
N PHE A 209 4.33 3.25 13.97
CA PHE A 209 4.86 4.46 13.35
C PHE A 209 6.37 4.51 13.55
N GLU A 210 7.11 4.49 12.45
CA GLU A 210 8.57 4.49 12.41
C GLU A 210 9.08 5.77 11.75
N VAL A 211 10.15 6.33 12.33
CA VAL A 211 10.87 7.47 11.75
C VAL A 211 12.28 7.00 11.43
N PHE A 212 12.58 6.86 10.13
CA PHE A 212 13.92 6.45 9.71
C PHE A 212 14.84 7.65 9.47
N GLU A 213 16.14 7.41 9.44
CA GLU A 213 17.13 8.42 9.08
C GLU A 213 17.18 8.54 7.55
N GLY A 214 16.90 9.75 7.02
CA GLY A 214 16.92 10.01 5.60
C GLY A 214 15.77 10.92 5.13
N GLY A 215 15.65 11.03 3.82
CA GLY A 215 14.65 11.83 3.11
C GLY A 215 13.62 10.98 2.37
N HIS A 216 13.00 11.59 1.37
CA HIS A 216 11.99 10.99 0.51
C HIS A 216 12.63 10.14 -0.60
N GLU A 217 13.19 8.98 -0.24
CA GLU A 217 14.10 8.21 -1.07
C GLU A 217 13.70 6.73 -1.14
N MET A 218 14.05 6.08 -2.26
CA MET A 218 13.69 4.66 -2.52
C MET A 218 14.46 3.67 -1.65
N GLU A 219 15.70 4.00 -1.28
CA GLU A 219 16.59 3.07 -0.57
C GLU A 219 16.06 2.74 0.84
N PRO A 220 15.74 3.71 1.72
CA PRO A 220 15.14 3.40 3.02
C PRO A 220 13.82 2.63 2.92
N TRP A 221 12.97 3.00 1.95
CA TRP A 221 11.71 2.27 1.73
C TRP A 221 11.95 0.81 1.30
N GLY A 222 12.99 0.59 0.50
CA GLY A 222 13.37 -0.76 0.10
C GLY A 222 13.94 -1.58 1.25
N GLU A 223 14.67 -0.96 2.16
CA GLU A 223 15.25 -1.62 3.33
C GLU A 223 14.19 -2.05 4.35
N GLU A 224 13.22 -1.18 4.63
CA GLU A 224 12.15 -1.47 5.59
C GLU A 224 11.02 -2.36 5.05
N LEU A 225 10.87 -2.46 3.71
CA LEU A 225 9.75 -3.16 3.08
C LEU A 225 9.48 -4.57 3.64
N PRO A 226 10.48 -5.44 3.84
CA PRO A 226 10.25 -6.76 4.41
C PRO A 226 9.64 -6.71 5.81
N GLU A 227 10.14 -5.85 6.68
CA GLU A 227 9.65 -5.70 8.05
C GLU A 227 8.23 -5.13 8.08
N ALA A 228 7.96 -4.12 7.25
CA ALA A 228 6.63 -3.51 7.11
C ALA A 228 5.59 -4.54 6.69
N LEU A 229 5.89 -5.37 5.68
CA LEU A 229 5.01 -6.42 5.20
C LEU A 229 4.84 -7.55 6.22
N GLU A 230 5.90 -7.99 6.88
CA GLU A 230 5.85 -9.02 7.91
C GLU A 230 4.96 -8.58 9.07
N TRP A 231 5.17 -7.38 9.62
CA TRP A 231 4.33 -6.84 10.68
C TRP A 231 2.87 -6.70 10.26
N LEU A 232 2.62 -6.22 9.05
CA LEU A 232 1.26 -5.99 8.56
C LEU A 232 0.51 -7.31 8.36
N ILE A 233 1.14 -8.32 7.72
CA ILE A 233 0.46 -9.50 7.19
C ILE A 233 0.34 -10.61 8.25
N THR A 234 1.41 -10.88 9.01
CA THR A 234 1.42 -11.98 10.00
C THR A 234 0.26 -11.85 10.96
N GLU A 235 0.07 -10.68 11.55
CA GLU A 235 -0.97 -10.49 12.53
C GLU A 235 -2.40 -10.38 11.94
N ILE A 236 -2.54 -10.06 10.65
CA ILE A 236 -3.85 -10.12 9.98
C ILE A 236 -4.28 -11.57 9.83
N CYS A 237 -3.35 -12.46 9.49
CA CYS A 237 -3.62 -13.87 9.30
C CYS A 237 -3.85 -14.62 10.62
N ASP A 238 -3.21 -14.20 11.72
CA ASP A 238 -3.39 -14.79 13.05
C ASP A 238 -4.77 -14.50 13.66
N LEU A 239 -5.48 -13.49 13.15
CA LEU A 239 -6.81 -13.07 13.60
C LEU A 239 -7.96 -13.62 12.72
N SER A 240 -7.64 -14.34 11.67
CA SER A 240 -8.59 -14.92 10.70
C SER A 240 -8.84 -16.38 10.97
#